data_b277fdf1c454f431b628555120985702
#
_entry.id   b277fdf1c454f431b628555120985702
#
_cell.length_a   1.000
_cell.length_b   1.000
_cell.length_c   1.000
_cell.angle_alpha   90.00
_cell.angle_beta   90.00
_cell.angle_gamma   90.00
#
_symmetry.space_group_name_H-M   'P 1'
#
loop_
_entity.id
_entity.type
_entity.pdbx_description
1 polymer ?
#
loop_
_entity_poly.entity_id
_entity_poly.type
_entity_poly.pdbx_seq_one_letter_code
_entity_poly.pdbx_strand_id
1 'polypeptide(L)'
;MRKWLCVAALLILPLVVYWPTITHEYGFRDDYSTLREAHERPGWLMQLTTSSGRPVYGALLEASLSEIDQVAELTMLRALSALLAGVVGVLLWRQLRRSGWSELQAGAVGVGVMLLPGMQVVVGWAIAWPIALALIVALLGFQLVERGMHNVGRLGPVCVAGGAALYFIAGLTYQTSALFAIVPIAAALLLRAETTARNDARWIIVHIGTVFAALFAGFLVMNVVFTEAGVQEMARMRIEPHPFIKLLWFARNPLPNSIALFSLRDVLATPPSFWIVVAAVVVVILLGFVYAAKTTQQRMRWLFVALLLPFVAHSVSLAASSQAIGYRTLLPLSGLYLVLAMFGLRAIVMRFKLPRLAESGALAAILVAAAVLAWHNAFALIAKPQGNEWALIEAAASRLRLTKEARVYLIRPSMEHRSTERVYADEYGSLTSDADWAAKEMFKAAVRERFPGGLPEGTDYLVTTGFGPPPPVGYDLVADLRELKNLGERAPAETSASER
;
A
#
# COMPACT_ATOMS: atom_id res chain seq x y z
N MET A 1 4.20 -29.90 -13.26
CA MET A 1 4.83 -28.83 -14.04
C MET A 1 4.01 -27.52 -14.05
N ARG A 2 2.74 -27.49 -14.49
CA ARG A 2 1.91 -26.26 -14.55
C ARG A 2 1.80 -25.44 -13.25
N LYS A 3 1.63 -26.10 -12.08
CA LYS A 3 1.48 -25.40 -10.78
C LYS A 3 2.74 -24.62 -10.38
N TRP A 4 3.92 -25.19 -10.60
CA TRP A 4 5.19 -24.51 -10.29
C TRP A 4 5.45 -23.31 -11.19
N LEU A 5 5.07 -23.41 -12.48
CA LEU A 5 5.15 -22.29 -13.41
C LEU A 5 4.22 -21.14 -12.98
N CYS A 6 3.02 -21.44 -12.52
CA CYS A 6 2.11 -20.42 -11.99
C CYS A 6 2.68 -19.74 -10.74
N VAL A 7 3.24 -20.49 -9.80
CA VAL A 7 3.90 -19.94 -8.60
C VAL A 7 5.09 -19.06 -8.99
N ALA A 8 5.96 -19.56 -9.87
CA ALA A 8 7.11 -18.79 -10.34
C ALA A 8 6.68 -17.49 -11.04
N ALA A 9 5.68 -17.54 -11.91
CA ALA A 9 5.14 -16.36 -12.57
C ALA A 9 4.58 -15.32 -11.56
N LEU A 10 3.84 -15.77 -10.55
CA LEU A 10 3.33 -14.89 -9.51
C LEU A 10 4.44 -14.26 -8.65
N LEU A 11 5.56 -14.94 -8.43
CA LEU A 11 6.68 -14.38 -7.67
C LEU A 11 7.55 -13.42 -8.51
N ILE A 12 7.71 -13.71 -9.80
CA ILE A 12 8.58 -12.92 -10.70
C ILE A 12 7.87 -11.66 -11.20
N LEU A 13 6.55 -11.75 -11.48
CA LEU A 13 5.79 -10.64 -12.07
C LEU A 13 5.93 -9.31 -11.31
N PRO A 14 5.80 -9.25 -9.96
CA PRO A 14 5.98 -7.99 -9.24
C PRO A 14 7.40 -7.42 -9.37
N LEU A 15 8.43 -8.27 -9.39
CA LEU A 15 9.81 -7.83 -9.59
C LEU A 15 9.99 -7.16 -10.95
N VAL A 16 9.33 -7.68 -12.00
CA VAL A 16 9.36 -7.09 -13.35
C VAL A 16 8.55 -5.81 -13.42
N VAL A 17 7.31 -5.81 -12.91
CA VAL A 17 6.42 -4.64 -12.96
C VAL A 17 6.97 -3.48 -12.13
N TYR A 18 7.54 -3.77 -10.97
CA TYR A 18 8.09 -2.75 -10.06
C TYR A 18 9.59 -2.54 -10.23
N TRP A 19 10.19 -3.06 -11.31
CA TRP A 19 11.59 -2.86 -11.62
C TRP A 19 12.06 -1.39 -11.51
N PRO A 20 11.28 -0.39 -11.99
CA PRO A 20 11.67 1.01 -11.84
C PRO A 20 11.87 1.45 -10.38
N THR A 21 11.04 0.98 -9.45
CA THR A 21 11.19 1.35 -8.04
C THR A 21 12.36 0.65 -7.37
N ILE A 22 12.82 -0.48 -7.92
CA ILE A 22 13.95 -1.26 -7.41
C ILE A 22 15.29 -0.70 -7.92
N THR A 23 15.32 -0.11 -9.13
CA THR A 23 16.55 0.34 -9.78
C THR A 23 16.83 1.83 -9.67
N HIS A 24 15.83 2.66 -9.28
CA HIS A 24 16.03 4.08 -9.07
C HIS A 24 16.41 4.36 -7.62
N GLU A 25 17.37 5.24 -7.45
CA GLU A 25 17.80 5.72 -6.15
C GLU A 25 16.90 6.85 -5.69
N TYR A 26 16.19 6.64 -4.60
CA TYR A 26 15.36 7.65 -3.92
C TYR A 26 14.91 7.14 -2.56
N GLY A 27 14.59 8.05 -1.66
CA GLY A 27 13.68 7.84 -0.54
C GLY A 27 12.33 8.49 -0.82
N PHE A 28 11.35 8.19 -0.01
CA PHE A 28 10.03 8.74 -0.14
C PHE A 28 9.55 9.28 1.21
N ARG A 29 9.30 10.59 1.32
CA ARG A 29 8.83 11.24 2.56
C ARG A 29 9.57 10.76 3.82
N ASP A 30 8.92 9.92 4.65
CA ASP A 30 9.44 9.44 5.93
C ASP A 30 10.68 8.53 5.77
N ASP A 31 11.00 8.00 4.57
CA ASP A 31 12.18 7.16 4.37
C ASP A 31 13.46 7.84 4.86
N TYR A 32 13.62 9.13 4.57
CA TYR A 32 14.83 9.88 4.95
C TYR A 32 14.97 10.07 6.46
N SER A 33 13.88 10.44 7.12
CA SER A 33 13.89 10.60 8.58
C SER A 33 14.01 9.27 9.30
N THR A 34 13.33 8.22 8.82
CA THR A 34 13.38 6.90 9.45
C THR A 34 14.76 6.25 9.28
N LEU A 35 15.39 6.42 8.10
CA LEU A 35 16.76 5.95 7.88
C LEU A 35 17.76 6.61 8.86
N ARG A 36 17.66 7.93 9.05
CA ARG A 36 18.52 8.64 10.02
C ARG A 36 18.22 8.24 11.46
N GLU A 37 16.95 8.23 11.85
CA GLU A 37 16.53 7.95 13.24
C GLU A 37 16.85 6.53 13.67
N ALA A 38 16.86 5.55 12.77
CA ALA A 38 17.26 4.18 13.07
C ALA A 38 18.69 4.09 13.60
N HIS A 39 19.59 4.95 13.11
CA HIS A 39 21.00 4.98 13.52
C HIS A 39 21.27 5.93 14.69
N GLU A 40 20.68 7.13 14.66
CA GLU A 40 20.94 8.16 15.67
C GLU A 40 20.19 7.92 16.98
N ARG A 41 19.02 7.23 16.91
CA ARG A 41 18.13 7.04 18.06
C ARG A 41 17.55 5.63 18.10
N PRO A 42 18.34 4.60 18.42
CA PRO A 42 17.86 3.23 18.54
C PRO A 42 16.61 3.14 19.43
N GLY A 43 15.57 2.43 18.96
CA GLY A 43 14.28 2.31 19.64
C GLY A 43 13.27 3.44 19.35
N TRP A 44 13.69 4.52 18.70
CA TRP A 44 12.80 5.65 18.39
C TRP A 44 11.71 5.28 17.37
N LEU A 45 12.04 4.52 16.34
CA LEU A 45 11.07 4.09 15.32
C LEU A 45 9.98 3.22 15.95
N MET A 46 10.35 2.34 16.87
CA MET A 46 9.40 1.54 17.63
C MET A 46 8.48 2.43 18.48
N GLN A 47 9.03 3.44 19.17
CA GLN A 47 8.24 4.39 19.97
C GLN A 47 7.29 5.21 19.09
N LEU A 48 7.78 5.76 17.97
CA LEU A 48 7.00 6.56 17.03
C LEU A 48 5.85 5.76 16.42
N THR A 49 6.09 4.54 15.98
CA THR A 49 5.05 3.69 15.39
C THR A 49 4.09 3.13 16.43
N THR A 50 4.56 2.91 17.66
CA THR A 50 3.70 2.55 18.81
C THR A 50 2.68 3.63 19.09
N SER A 51 3.03 4.93 19.00
CA SER A 51 2.07 6.03 19.14
C SER A 51 0.93 6.00 18.10
N SER A 52 1.14 5.26 17.01
CA SER A 52 0.14 4.98 15.95
C SER A 52 -0.51 3.60 16.09
N GLY A 53 -0.31 2.90 17.22
CA GLY A 53 -0.82 1.55 17.45
C GLY A 53 -0.14 0.45 16.63
N ARG A 54 1.13 0.62 16.22
CA ARG A 54 1.86 -0.27 15.30
C ARG A 54 3.23 -0.70 15.83
N PRO A 55 3.35 -1.27 17.05
CA PRO A 55 4.64 -1.61 17.63
C PRO A 55 5.43 -2.65 16.81
N VAL A 56 4.74 -3.64 16.21
CA VAL A 56 5.38 -4.67 15.37
C VAL A 56 5.94 -4.05 14.09
N TYR A 57 5.25 -3.08 13.51
CA TYR A 57 5.75 -2.33 12.36
C TYR A 57 7.06 -1.61 12.68
N GLY A 58 7.11 -0.91 13.82
CA GLY A 58 8.32 -0.22 14.28
C GLY A 58 9.50 -1.14 14.54
N ALA A 59 9.25 -2.28 15.19
CA ALA A 59 10.29 -3.28 15.43
C ALA A 59 10.87 -3.85 14.12
N LEU A 60 10.01 -4.07 13.11
CA LEU A 60 10.44 -4.52 11.79
C LEU A 60 11.24 -3.44 11.04
N LEU A 61 10.84 -2.17 11.15
CA LEU A 61 11.61 -1.05 10.58
C LEU A 61 12.96 -0.89 11.27
N GLU A 62 12.98 -0.88 12.59
CA GLU A 62 14.22 -0.79 13.36
C GLU A 62 15.22 -1.87 12.91
N ALA A 63 14.77 -3.13 12.88
CA ALA A 63 15.58 -4.27 12.49
C ALA A 63 16.06 -4.21 11.02
N SER A 64 15.27 -3.64 10.11
CA SER A 64 15.67 -3.57 8.70
C SER A 64 16.50 -2.36 8.34
N LEU A 65 16.28 -1.22 9.01
CA LEU A 65 17.01 0.02 8.73
C LEU A 65 18.32 0.14 9.50
N SER A 66 18.52 -0.64 10.58
CA SER A 66 19.82 -0.72 11.26
C SER A 66 20.95 -1.27 10.38
N GLU A 67 20.60 -1.99 9.32
CA GLU A 67 21.53 -2.59 8.36
C GLU A 67 21.66 -1.76 7.06
N ILE A 68 21.00 -0.61 6.97
CA ILE A 68 20.93 0.23 5.77
C ILE A 68 21.50 1.61 6.10
N ASP A 69 22.57 1.98 5.44
CA ASP A 69 23.27 3.26 5.68
C ASP A 69 22.93 4.35 4.66
N GLN A 70 22.57 3.97 3.43
CA GLN A 70 22.42 4.86 2.28
C GLN A 70 21.04 4.79 1.66
N VAL A 71 20.60 5.88 1.03
CA VAL A 71 19.35 5.95 0.29
C VAL A 71 19.31 4.96 -0.87
N ALA A 72 20.46 4.72 -1.53
CA ALA A 72 20.60 3.71 -2.57
C ALA A 72 20.20 2.30 -2.08
N GLU A 73 20.51 1.94 -0.85
CA GLU A 73 20.22 0.63 -0.26
C GLU A 73 18.73 0.42 0.07
N LEU A 74 17.92 1.49 0.14
CA LEU A 74 16.47 1.39 0.26
C LEU A 74 15.83 0.59 -0.90
N THR A 75 16.55 0.44 -2.01
CA THR A 75 16.18 -0.45 -3.13
C THR A 75 16.00 -1.90 -2.68
N MET A 76 16.76 -2.37 -1.68
CA MET A 76 16.63 -3.73 -1.13
C MET A 76 15.27 -3.94 -0.45
N LEU A 77 14.78 -2.93 0.30
CA LEU A 77 13.47 -3.01 0.95
C LEU A 77 12.33 -2.96 -0.07
N ARG A 78 12.48 -2.21 -1.16
CA ARG A 78 11.51 -2.20 -2.26
C ARG A 78 11.52 -3.54 -3.02
N ALA A 79 12.67 -4.14 -3.25
CA ALA A 79 12.77 -5.48 -3.82
C ALA A 79 12.13 -6.55 -2.91
N LEU A 80 12.37 -6.48 -1.60
CA LEU A 80 11.71 -7.32 -0.60
C LEU A 80 10.19 -7.14 -0.65
N SER A 81 9.71 -5.90 -0.71
CA SER A 81 8.28 -5.58 -0.79
C SER A 81 7.64 -6.16 -2.06
N ALA A 82 8.32 -6.07 -3.21
CA ALA A 82 7.87 -6.68 -4.47
C ALA A 82 7.79 -8.22 -4.37
N LEU A 83 8.78 -8.85 -3.76
CA LEU A 83 8.78 -10.30 -3.52
C LEU A 83 7.61 -10.70 -2.59
N LEU A 84 7.40 -9.97 -1.49
CA LEU A 84 6.28 -10.21 -0.56
C LEU A 84 4.92 -10.01 -1.25
N ALA A 85 4.78 -9.03 -2.15
CA ALA A 85 3.59 -8.88 -2.98
C ALA A 85 3.34 -10.13 -3.84
N GLY A 86 4.39 -10.73 -4.40
CA GLY A 86 4.32 -12.01 -5.10
C GLY A 86 3.81 -13.15 -4.18
N VAL A 87 4.31 -13.22 -2.95
CA VAL A 87 3.85 -14.20 -1.95
C VAL A 87 2.37 -14.00 -1.61
N VAL A 88 1.90 -12.74 -1.45
CA VAL A 88 0.47 -12.43 -1.29
C VAL A 88 -0.33 -13.01 -2.45
N GLY A 89 0.10 -12.78 -3.70
CA GLY A 89 -0.55 -13.32 -4.90
C GLY A 89 -0.62 -14.84 -4.89
N VAL A 90 0.47 -15.53 -4.55
CA VAL A 90 0.54 -17.00 -4.46
C VAL A 90 -0.40 -17.55 -3.38
N LEU A 91 -0.40 -16.97 -2.18
CA LEU A 91 -1.27 -17.40 -1.09
C LEU A 91 -2.75 -17.20 -1.44
N LEU A 92 -3.08 -16.06 -2.04
CA LEU A 92 -4.45 -15.77 -2.47
C LEU A 92 -4.88 -16.71 -3.60
N TRP A 93 -4.05 -16.89 -4.66
CA TRP A 93 -4.30 -17.88 -5.71
C TRP A 93 -4.59 -19.27 -5.13
N ARG A 94 -3.72 -19.75 -4.22
CA ARG A 94 -3.88 -21.06 -3.60
C ARG A 94 -5.19 -21.16 -2.79
N GLN A 95 -5.56 -20.08 -2.10
CA GLN A 95 -6.78 -20.04 -1.30
C GLN A 95 -8.04 -20.04 -2.17
N LEU A 96 -8.07 -19.21 -3.23
CA LEU A 96 -9.18 -19.17 -4.17
C LEU A 96 -9.38 -20.54 -4.87
N ARG A 97 -8.29 -21.19 -5.25
CA ARG A 97 -8.32 -22.56 -5.82
C ARG A 97 -9.01 -23.55 -4.87
N ARG A 98 -8.71 -23.45 -3.59
CA ARG A 98 -9.36 -24.30 -2.57
C ARG A 98 -10.85 -23.98 -2.40
N SER A 99 -11.24 -22.74 -2.64
CA SER A 99 -12.63 -22.28 -2.60
C SER A 99 -13.42 -22.55 -3.88
N GLY A 100 -12.86 -23.29 -4.85
CA GLY A 100 -13.57 -23.69 -6.09
C GLY A 100 -13.44 -22.73 -7.28
N TRP A 101 -12.55 -21.75 -7.22
CA TRP A 101 -12.23 -20.92 -8.37
C TRP A 101 -11.40 -21.69 -9.40
N SER A 102 -11.58 -21.40 -10.70
CA SER A 102 -10.73 -21.96 -11.74
C SER A 102 -9.27 -21.48 -11.57
N GLU A 103 -8.31 -22.22 -12.11
CA GLU A 103 -6.89 -21.86 -12.05
C GLU A 103 -6.63 -20.49 -12.66
N LEU A 104 -7.22 -20.22 -13.82
CA LEU A 104 -7.13 -18.96 -14.53
C LEU A 104 -7.69 -17.80 -13.72
N GLN A 105 -8.92 -17.92 -13.18
CA GLN A 105 -9.58 -16.86 -12.42
C GLN A 105 -8.87 -16.60 -11.09
N ALA A 106 -8.46 -17.64 -10.37
CA ALA A 106 -7.70 -17.51 -9.14
C ALA A 106 -6.34 -16.82 -9.40
N GLY A 107 -5.67 -17.17 -10.50
CA GLY A 107 -4.44 -16.52 -10.95
C GLY A 107 -4.67 -15.06 -11.29
N ALA A 108 -5.75 -14.76 -11.99
CA ALA A 108 -6.11 -13.38 -12.36
C ALA A 108 -6.38 -12.49 -11.13
N VAL A 109 -7.05 -13.01 -10.10
CA VAL A 109 -7.23 -12.28 -8.84
C VAL A 109 -5.91 -12.10 -8.11
N GLY A 110 -5.07 -13.15 -8.05
CA GLY A 110 -3.74 -13.07 -7.42
C GLY A 110 -2.86 -12.00 -8.10
N VAL A 111 -2.77 -12.02 -9.43
CA VAL A 111 -2.07 -10.99 -10.21
C VAL A 111 -2.72 -9.62 -10.02
N GLY A 112 -4.05 -9.53 -10.11
CA GLY A 112 -4.77 -8.28 -9.98
C GLY A 112 -4.48 -7.58 -8.65
N VAL A 113 -4.48 -8.32 -7.52
CA VAL A 113 -4.16 -7.74 -6.20
C VAL A 113 -2.75 -7.16 -6.16
N MET A 114 -1.77 -7.84 -6.79
CA MET A 114 -0.40 -7.33 -6.85
C MET A 114 -0.28 -6.04 -7.67
N LEU A 115 -1.20 -5.79 -8.59
CA LEU A 115 -1.21 -4.62 -9.49
C LEU A 115 -2.11 -3.47 -8.99
N LEU A 116 -2.89 -3.66 -7.90
CA LEU A 116 -3.71 -2.60 -7.32
C LEU A 116 -2.87 -1.39 -6.89
N PRO A 117 -3.40 -0.16 -7.00
CA PRO A 117 -2.68 1.04 -6.59
C PRO A 117 -2.14 0.97 -5.16
N GLY A 118 -2.89 0.38 -4.23
CA GLY A 118 -2.40 0.21 -2.86
C GLY A 118 -1.13 -0.63 -2.77
N MET A 119 -0.96 -1.65 -3.62
CA MET A 119 0.26 -2.45 -3.66
C MET A 119 1.41 -1.71 -4.35
N GLN A 120 1.11 -0.88 -5.36
CA GLN A 120 2.12 -0.04 -6.01
C GLN A 120 2.77 0.92 -5.00
N VAL A 121 1.96 1.54 -4.10
CA VAL A 121 2.48 2.38 -3.02
C VAL A 121 3.29 1.57 -2.01
N VAL A 122 2.80 0.37 -1.63
CA VAL A 122 3.52 -0.51 -0.69
C VAL A 122 4.88 -0.92 -1.23
N VAL A 123 5.00 -1.19 -2.53
CA VAL A 123 6.29 -1.55 -3.16
C VAL A 123 7.16 -0.33 -3.43
N GLY A 124 6.57 0.79 -3.86
CA GLY A 124 7.31 2.01 -4.19
C GLY A 124 7.87 2.77 -2.98
N TRP A 125 7.37 2.52 -1.78
CA TRP A 125 7.79 3.16 -0.54
C TRP A 125 8.58 2.20 0.33
N ALA A 126 9.87 2.46 0.53
CA ALA A 126 10.79 1.51 1.15
C ALA A 126 10.34 1.07 2.55
N ILE A 127 9.96 2.01 3.42
CA ILE A 127 9.49 1.66 4.77
C ILE A 127 8.11 1.00 4.82
N ALA A 128 7.39 0.89 3.70
CA ALA A 128 6.07 0.26 3.66
C ALA A 128 6.08 -1.27 3.52
N TRP A 129 7.26 -1.90 3.35
CA TRP A 129 7.40 -3.36 3.19
C TRP A 129 6.69 -4.20 4.29
N PRO A 130 6.60 -3.76 5.58
CA PRO A 130 5.92 -4.56 6.59
C PRO A 130 4.42 -4.67 6.34
N ILE A 131 3.82 -3.76 5.53
CA ILE A 131 2.41 -3.86 5.12
C ILE A 131 2.19 -5.14 4.30
N ALA A 132 3.08 -5.42 3.33
CA ALA A 132 2.99 -6.66 2.53
C ALA A 132 3.12 -7.91 3.40
N LEU A 133 4.02 -7.91 4.39
CA LEU A 133 4.13 -8.99 5.37
C LEU A 133 2.85 -9.15 6.19
N ALA A 134 2.24 -8.05 6.64
CA ALA A 134 0.98 -8.10 7.38
C ALA A 134 -0.17 -8.68 6.57
N LEU A 135 -0.23 -8.44 5.24
CA LEU A 135 -1.19 -9.09 4.34
C LEU A 135 -0.97 -10.61 4.27
N ILE A 136 0.28 -11.06 4.22
CA ILE A 136 0.64 -12.49 4.27
C ILE A 136 0.14 -13.11 5.57
N VAL A 137 0.45 -12.48 6.71
CA VAL A 137 0.03 -12.93 8.03
C VAL A 137 -1.50 -13.01 8.13
N ALA A 138 -2.23 -12.04 7.59
CA ALA A 138 -3.70 -12.07 7.52
C ALA A 138 -4.24 -13.22 6.67
N LEU A 139 -3.62 -13.51 5.51
CA LEU A 139 -4.00 -14.66 4.68
C LEU A 139 -3.73 -16.01 5.38
N LEU A 140 -2.63 -16.12 6.11
CA LEU A 140 -2.34 -17.30 6.91
C LEU A 140 -3.33 -17.45 8.08
N GLY A 141 -3.73 -16.34 8.70
CA GLY A 141 -4.78 -16.29 9.71
C GLY A 141 -6.10 -16.86 9.18
N PHE A 142 -6.53 -16.41 7.98
CA PHE A 142 -7.70 -16.96 7.31
C PHE A 142 -7.59 -18.48 7.10
N GLN A 143 -6.43 -18.96 6.62
CA GLN A 143 -6.22 -20.40 6.40
C GLN A 143 -6.31 -21.21 7.69
N LEU A 144 -5.82 -20.69 8.82
CA LEU A 144 -5.94 -21.37 10.10
C LEU A 144 -7.38 -21.41 10.62
N VAL A 145 -8.11 -20.30 10.54
CA VAL A 145 -9.53 -20.26 10.92
C VAL A 145 -10.33 -21.24 10.07
N GLU A 146 -10.13 -21.25 8.75
CA GLU A 146 -10.80 -22.15 7.83
C GLU A 146 -10.49 -23.63 8.16
N ARG A 147 -9.23 -23.96 8.45
CA ARG A 147 -8.85 -25.30 8.93
C ARG A 147 -9.53 -25.65 10.25
N GLY A 148 -9.61 -24.69 11.17
CA GLY A 148 -10.26 -24.87 12.45
C GLY A 148 -11.75 -25.20 12.33
N MET A 149 -12.42 -24.61 11.36
CA MET A 149 -13.84 -24.89 11.08
C MET A 149 -14.10 -26.24 10.45
N HIS A 150 -13.11 -26.84 9.78
CA HIS A 150 -13.21 -28.18 9.19
C HIS A 150 -12.74 -29.30 10.13
N ASN A 151 -11.97 -28.98 11.16
CA ASN A 151 -11.45 -29.96 12.09
C ASN A 151 -12.44 -30.19 13.24
N VAL A 152 -12.70 -31.49 13.54
CA VAL A 152 -13.52 -31.92 14.67
C VAL A 152 -12.60 -32.15 15.89
N GLY A 153 -13.06 -31.79 17.09
CA GLY A 153 -12.36 -32.02 18.35
C GLY A 153 -11.46 -30.85 18.77
N ARG A 154 -10.42 -31.10 19.55
CA ARG A 154 -9.57 -30.08 20.20
C ARG A 154 -8.74 -29.25 19.23
N LEU A 155 -8.41 -29.77 18.06
CA LEU A 155 -7.61 -29.04 17.04
C LEU A 155 -8.37 -27.87 16.41
N GLY A 156 -9.70 -27.94 16.32
CA GLY A 156 -10.53 -26.87 15.78
C GLY A 156 -10.33 -25.52 16.50
N PRO A 157 -10.62 -25.45 17.81
CA PRO A 157 -10.41 -24.24 18.61
C PRO A 157 -8.96 -23.73 18.60
N VAL A 158 -7.97 -24.65 18.65
CA VAL A 158 -6.55 -24.28 18.60
C VAL A 158 -6.20 -23.58 17.26
N CYS A 159 -6.69 -24.09 16.13
CA CYS A 159 -6.49 -23.44 14.84
C CYS A 159 -7.17 -22.07 14.77
N VAL A 160 -8.40 -21.92 15.32
CA VAL A 160 -9.08 -20.62 15.37
C VAL A 160 -8.30 -19.62 16.24
N ALA A 161 -7.83 -20.05 17.41
CA ALA A 161 -7.01 -19.21 18.29
C ALA A 161 -5.67 -18.82 17.62
N GLY A 162 -5.02 -19.75 16.92
CA GLY A 162 -3.83 -19.46 16.11
C GLY A 162 -4.12 -18.44 14.99
N GLY A 163 -5.28 -18.55 14.33
CA GLY A 163 -5.74 -17.57 13.35
C GLY A 163 -5.96 -16.19 13.96
N ALA A 164 -6.58 -16.14 15.17
CA ALA A 164 -6.75 -14.89 15.92
C ALA A 164 -5.40 -14.25 16.29
N ALA A 165 -4.42 -15.06 16.74
CA ALA A 165 -3.07 -14.58 17.03
C ALA A 165 -2.39 -13.97 15.79
N LEU A 166 -2.54 -14.60 14.61
CA LEU A 166 -2.01 -14.04 13.37
C LEU A 166 -2.70 -12.73 12.98
N TYR A 167 -4.02 -12.61 13.12
CA TYR A 167 -4.72 -11.35 12.88
C TYR A 167 -4.32 -10.26 13.87
N PHE A 168 -4.07 -10.62 15.13
CA PHE A 168 -3.55 -9.70 16.14
C PHE A 168 -2.17 -9.15 15.74
N ILE A 169 -1.25 -10.01 15.32
CA ILE A 169 0.08 -9.60 14.82
C ILE A 169 -0.05 -8.72 13.58
N ALA A 170 -0.91 -9.11 12.61
CA ALA A 170 -1.17 -8.31 11.43
C ALA A 170 -1.73 -6.91 11.80
N GLY A 171 -2.63 -6.84 12.78
CA GLY A 171 -3.20 -5.59 13.32
C GLY A 171 -2.16 -4.70 14.00
N LEU A 172 -1.26 -5.27 14.81
CA LEU A 172 -0.16 -4.54 15.44
C LEU A 172 0.96 -4.15 14.46
N THR A 173 1.01 -4.79 13.28
CA THR A 173 1.87 -4.36 12.18
C THR A 173 1.19 -3.22 11.42
N TYR A 174 0.00 -3.46 10.87
CA TYR A 174 -0.75 -2.45 10.14
C TYR A 174 -2.25 -2.79 10.19
N GLN A 175 -3.03 -2.03 10.96
CA GLN A 175 -4.40 -2.39 11.34
C GLN A 175 -5.29 -2.76 10.17
N THR A 176 -5.24 -2.01 9.06
CA THR A 176 -6.05 -2.28 7.88
C THR A 176 -5.64 -3.57 7.16
N SER A 177 -4.38 -4.02 7.30
CA SER A 177 -3.92 -5.27 6.67
C SER A 177 -4.58 -6.51 7.26
N ALA A 178 -4.94 -6.51 8.55
CA ALA A 178 -5.69 -7.62 9.16
C ALA A 178 -7.06 -7.83 8.45
N LEU A 179 -7.67 -6.74 7.96
CA LEU A 179 -8.93 -6.77 7.22
C LEU A 179 -8.78 -7.36 5.81
N PHE A 180 -7.56 -7.61 5.32
CA PHE A 180 -7.34 -8.25 4.02
C PHE A 180 -7.90 -9.69 3.98
N ALA A 181 -8.12 -10.32 5.14
CA ALA A 181 -8.85 -11.58 5.26
C ALA A 181 -10.26 -11.54 4.62
N ILE A 182 -10.87 -10.35 4.48
CA ILE A 182 -12.17 -10.17 3.84
C ILE A 182 -12.15 -10.58 2.36
N VAL A 183 -10.99 -10.45 1.69
CA VAL A 183 -10.85 -10.84 0.27
C VAL A 183 -11.09 -12.35 0.06
N PRO A 184 -10.37 -13.27 0.73
CA PRO A 184 -10.65 -14.70 0.61
C PRO A 184 -11.99 -15.09 1.25
N ILE A 185 -12.49 -14.37 2.27
CA ILE A 185 -13.84 -14.61 2.84
C ILE A 185 -14.90 -14.35 1.75
N ALA A 186 -14.83 -13.22 1.06
CA ALA A 186 -15.75 -12.90 -0.03
C ALA A 186 -15.67 -13.92 -1.16
N ALA A 187 -14.45 -14.28 -1.59
CA ALA A 187 -14.23 -15.25 -2.65
C ALA A 187 -14.78 -16.63 -2.32
N ALA A 188 -14.58 -17.10 -1.08
CA ALA A 188 -15.11 -18.37 -0.61
C ALA A 188 -16.64 -18.36 -0.50
N LEU A 189 -17.22 -17.28 0.04
CA LEU A 189 -18.67 -17.18 0.26
C LEU A 189 -19.45 -17.17 -1.08
N LEU A 190 -18.93 -16.50 -2.11
CA LEU A 190 -19.56 -16.41 -3.43
C LEU A 190 -19.64 -17.78 -4.14
N LEU A 191 -18.69 -18.68 -3.91
CA LEU A 191 -18.66 -20.02 -4.52
C LEU A 191 -19.01 -21.16 -3.56
N ARG A 192 -19.36 -20.83 -2.33
CA ARG A 192 -19.72 -21.84 -1.33
C ARG A 192 -20.89 -22.69 -1.81
N ALA A 193 -20.78 -23.99 -1.68
CA ALA A 193 -21.87 -24.93 -1.96
C ALA A 193 -23.14 -24.56 -1.17
N GLU A 194 -24.30 -24.95 -1.66
CA GLU A 194 -25.55 -24.70 -0.98
C GLU A 194 -25.55 -25.40 0.40
N THR A 195 -25.76 -24.60 1.42
CA THR A 195 -25.82 -25.00 2.83
C THR A 195 -27.04 -24.35 3.46
N THR A 196 -27.32 -24.59 4.73
CA THR A 196 -28.36 -23.83 5.43
C THR A 196 -27.89 -22.38 5.70
N ALA A 197 -28.83 -21.43 5.74
CA ALA A 197 -28.53 -20.05 6.10
C ALA A 197 -27.82 -19.95 7.48
N ARG A 198 -28.15 -20.85 8.42
CA ARG A 198 -27.52 -20.96 9.73
C ARG A 198 -26.04 -21.32 9.63
N ASN A 199 -25.69 -22.24 8.73
CA ASN A 199 -24.29 -22.63 8.53
C ASN A 199 -23.47 -21.52 7.88
N ASP A 200 -24.06 -20.77 6.95
CA ASP A 200 -23.42 -19.59 6.38
C ASP A 200 -23.20 -18.50 7.44
N ALA A 201 -24.22 -18.18 8.21
CA ALA A 201 -24.13 -17.22 9.30
C ALA A 201 -23.05 -17.61 10.33
N ARG A 202 -23.02 -18.89 10.77
CA ARG A 202 -21.98 -19.39 11.66
C ARG A 202 -20.58 -19.23 11.06
N TRP A 203 -20.40 -19.56 9.78
CA TRP A 203 -19.13 -19.46 9.10
C TRP A 203 -18.66 -17.99 9.02
N ILE A 204 -19.56 -17.09 8.63
CA ILE A 204 -19.30 -15.64 8.55
C ILE A 204 -18.95 -15.10 9.94
N ILE A 205 -19.73 -15.43 10.97
CA ILE A 205 -19.50 -14.94 12.34
C ILE A 205 -18.15 -15.42 12.86
N VAL A 206 -17.75 -16.68 12.63
CA VAL A 206 -16.45 -17.18 13.09
C VAL A 206 -15.33 -16.43 12.38
N HIS A 207 -15.37 -16.30 11.06
CA HIS A 207 -14.28 -15.62 10.33
C HIS A 207 -14.19 -14.13 10.66
N ILE A 208 -15.28 -13.39 10.52
CA ILE A 208 -15.30 -11.95 10.79
C ILE A 208 -15.12 -11.66 12.27
N GLY A 209 -15.79 -12.43 13.13
CA GLY A 209 -15.67 -12.29 14.58
C GLY A 209 -14.24 -12.51 15.08
N THR A 210 -13.52 -13.48 14.51
CA THR A 210 -12.11 -13.73 14.86
C THR A 210 -11.22 -12.53 14.47
N VAL A 211 -11.43 -11.93 13.28
CA VAL A 211 -10.69 -10.72 12.87
C VAL A 211 -10.98 -9.56 13.83
N PHE A 212 -12.26 -9.31 14.12
CA PHE A 212 -12.63 -8.20 15.02
C PHE A 212 -12.18 -8.43 16.47
N ALA A 213 -12.28 -9.67 16.97
CA ALA A 213 -11.77 -10.00 18.30
C ALA A 213 -10.25 -9.72 18.41
N ALA A 214 -9.49 -10.08 17.37
CA ALA A 214 -8.06 -9.80 17.31
C ALA A 214 -7.73 -8.31 17.24
N LEU A 215 -8.44 -7.55 16.38
CA LEU A 215 -8.28 -6.10 16.30
C LEU A 215 -8.68 -5.38 17.58
N PHE A 216 -9.76 -5.83 18.22
CA PHE A 216 -10.21 -5.29 19.50
C PHE A 216 -9.22 -5.60 20.63
N ALA A 217 -8.67 -6.81 20.68
CA ALA A 217 -7.59 -7.15 21.60
C ALA A 217 -6.35 -6.26 21.36
N GLY A 218 -5.98 -6.01 20.11
CA GLY A 218 -4.90 -5.07 19.76
C GLY A 218 -5.17 -3.64 20.24
N PHE A 219 -6.40 -3.17 20.07
CA PHE A 219 -6.82 -1.87 20.59
C PHE A 219 -6.72 -1.78 22.10
N LEU A 220 -7.18 -2.80 22.83
CA LEU A 220 -7.08 -2.85 24.30
C LEU A 220 -5.62 -2.86 24.76
N VAL A 221 -4.77 -3.68 24.15
CA VAL A 221 -3.33 -3.72 24.47
C VAL A 221 -2.69 -2.36 24.23
N MET A 222 -3.00 -1.68 23.12
CA MET A 222 -2.45 -0.36 22.84
C MET A 222 -2.93 0.71 23.82
N ASN A 223 -4.20 0.67 24.27
CA ASN A 223 -4.67 1.57 25.32
C ASN A 223 -3.90 1.38 26.64
N VAL A 224 -3.61 0.14 27.02
CA VAL A 224 -2.77 -0.14 28.20
C VAL A 224 -1.36 0.43 27.99
N VAL A 225 -0.74 0.20 26.82
CA VAL A 225 0.59 0.73 26.50
C VAL A 225 0.60 2.27 26.55
N PHE A 226 -0.42 2.96 26.02
CA PHE A 226 -0.50 4.41 26.07
C PHE A 226 -0.60 4.93 27.51
N THR A 227 -1.37 4.25 28.35
CA THR A 227 -1.59 4.65 29.74
C THR A 227 -0.36 4.38 30.62
N GLU A 228 0.20 3.17 30.54
CA GLU A 228 1.27 2.72 31.44
C GLU A 228 2.67 3.19 31.01
N ALA A 229 2.95 3.20 29.69
CA ALA A 229 4.25 3.63 29.16
C ALA A 229 4.32 5.15 28.87
N GLY A 230 3.23 5.91 29.09
CA GLY A 230 3.18 7.34 28.83
C GLY A 230 3.38 7.73 27.38
N VAL A 231 3.13 6.81 26.43
CA VAL A 231 3.26 7.08 25.00
C VAL A 231 2.06 7.92 24.55
N GLN A 232 2.32 9.11 24.02
CA GLN A 232 1.25 9.98 23.51
C GLN A 232 0.64 9.39 22.23
N GLU A 233 -0.68 9.14 22.25
CA GLU A 233 -1.40 8.65 21.08
C GLU A 233 -1.47 9.71 19.97
N MET A 234 -1.28 9.29 18.73
CA MET A 234 -1.49 10.18 17.58
C MET A 234 -2.98 10.43 17.33
N ALA A 235 -3.32 11.59 16.78
CA ALA A 235 -4.70 11.99 16.46
C ALA A 235 -5.46 10.96 15.61
N ARG A 236 -4.75 10.22 14.75
CA ARG A 236 -5.32 9.15 13.91
C ARG A 236 -5.81 7.91 14.68
N MET A 237 -5.44 7.76 15.96
CA MET A 237 -5.93 6.69 16.84
C MET A 237 -7.24 7.04 17.50
N ARG A 238 -7.65 8.30 17.48
CA ARG A 238 -8.91 8.76 18.06
C ARG A 238 -10.10 8.25 17.28
N ILE A 239 -11.16 7.89 18.01
CA ILE A 239 -12.41 7.44 17.40
C ILE A 239 -13.16 8.64 16.80
N GLU A 240 -13.75 8.43 15.63
CA GLU A 240 -14.55 9.42 14.91
C GLU A 240 -15.83 9.78 15.68
N PRO A 241 -16.03 11.04 16.09
CA PRO A 241 -17.22 11.44 16.81
C PRO A 241 -18.45 11.64 15.90
N HIS A 242 -18.27 11.75 14.56
CA HIS A 242 -19.32 12.05 13.60
C HIS A 242 -19.50 10.95 12.56
N PRO A 243 -20.11 9.79 12.90
CA PRO A 243 -20.17 8.61 12.03
C PRO A 243 -20.88 8.89 10.69
N PHE A 244 -21.89 9.76 10.64
CA PHE A 244 -22.58 10.10 9.39
C PHE A 244 -21.69 10.88 8.40
N ILE A 245 -20.89 11.81 8.90
CA ILE A 245 -19.90 12.54 8.09
C ILE A 245 -18.88 11.56 7.53
N LYS A 246 -18.47 10.61 8.37
CA LYS A 246 -17.52 9.56 7.99
C LYS A 246 -18.08 8.61 6.92
N LEU A 247 -19.34 8.24 7.02
CA LEU A 247 -20.02 7.44 6.00
C LEU A 247 -20.12 8.19 4.67
N LEU A 248 -20.42 9.50 4.70
CA LEU A 248 -20.44 10.32 3.49
C LEU A 248 -19.03 10.45 2.87
N TRP A 249 -18.00 10.63 3.70
CA TRP A 249 -16.61 10.61 3.25
C TRP A 249 -16.25 9.26 2.60
N PHE A 250 -16.64 8.15 3.22
CA PHE A 250 -16.44 6.80 2.67
C PHE A 250 -17.06 6.64 1.30
N ALA A 251 -18.33 7.05 1.16
CA ALA A 251 -19.06 6.95 -0.10
C ALA A 251 -18.46 7.82 -1.22
N ARG A 252 -17.89 8.98 -0.88
CA ARG A 252 -17.35 9.94 -1.86
C ARG A 252 -15.89 9.65 -2.25
N ASN A 253 -15.12 9.00 -1.39
CA ASN A 253 -13.68 8.86 -1.56
C ASN A 253 -13.22 7.41 -1.52
N PRO A 254 -13.16 6.66 -0.39
CA PRO A 254 -12.68 5.28 -0.37
C PRO A 254 -13.39 4.36 -1.34
N LEU A 255 -14.72 4.44 -1.37
CA LEU A 255 -15.54 3.53 -2.16
C LEU A 255 -15.28 3.65 -3.67
N PRO A 256 -15.42 4.83 -4.34
CA PRO A 256 -15.12 4.94 -5.77
C PRO A 256 -13.65 4.66 -6.11
N ASN A 257 -12.68 5.05 -5.25
CA ASN A 257 -11.28 4.73 -5.46
C ASN A 257 -11.02 3.21 -5.45
N SER A 258 -11.74 2.47 -4.62
CA SER A 258 -11.61 1.01 -4.56
C SER A 258 -12.33 0.30 -5.70
N ILE A 259 -13.50 0.80 -6.14
CA ILE A 259 -14.24 0.28 -7.30
C ILE A 259 -13.47 0.53 -8.60
N ALA A 260 -12.74 1.64 -8.71
CA ALA A 260 -11.95 1.97 -9.88
C ALA A 260 -10.79 1.00 -10.14
N LEU A 261 -10.51 0.07 -9.23
CA LEU A 261 -9.48 -0.97 -9.29
C LEU A 261 -8.09 -0.40 -9.63
N PHE A 262 -7.70 -0.43 -10.91
CA PHE A 262 -6.37 -0.05 -11.38
C PHE A 262 -6.26 1.43 -11.77
N SER A 263 -7.38 2.17 -11.81
CA SER A 263 -7.41 3.58 -12.18
C SER A 263 -7.16 4.47 -10.98
N LEU A 264 -6.30 5.48 -11.14
CA LEU A 264 -6.01 6.47 -10.13
C LEU A 264 -6.96 7.66 -10.23
N ARG A 265 -7.32 8.25 -9.08
CA ARG A 265 -8.12 9.47 -9.02
C ARG A 265 -7.21 10.69 -8.99
N ASP A 266 -7.33 11.55 -10.01
CA ASP A 266 -6.65 12.83 -10.02
C ASP A 266 -7.19 13.74 -8.91
N VAL A 267 -6.27 14.39 -8.17
CA VAL A 267 -6.62 15.25 -7.03
C VAL A 267 -7.11 16.62 -7.51
N LEU A 268 -6.57 17.11 -8.64
CA LEU A 268 -6.84 18.45 -9.14
C LEU A 268 -8.10 18.47 -10.00
N ALA A 269 -8.28 17.47 -10.87
CA ALA A 269 -9.41 17.39 -11.78
C ALA A 269 -9.72 15.91 -12.08
N THR A 270 -10.66 15.31 -11.35
CA THR A 270 -11.04 13.92 -11.60
C THR A 270 -11.63 13.78 -13.01
N PRO A 271 -10.93 13.11 -13.94
CA PRO A 271 -11.37 13.04 -15.33
C PRO A 271 -12.61 12.16 -15.47
N PRO A 272 -13.47 12.39 -16.48
CA PRO A 272 -14.63 11.53 -16.77
C PRO A 272 -14.26 10.05 -16.93
N SER A 273 -13.04 9.76 -17.44
CA SER A 273 -12.53 8.40 -17.61
C SER A 273 -12.49 7.61 -16.29
N PHE A 274 -12.19 8.25 -15.17
CA PHE A 274 -12.24 7.60 -13.86
C PHE A 274 -13.65 7.08 -13.54
N TRP A 275 -14.68 7.91 -13.76
CA TRP A 275 -16.07 7.54 -13.50
C TRP A 275 -16.60 6.50 -14.48
N ILE A 276 -16.10 6.50 -15.73
CA ILE A 276 -16.42 5.46 -16.72
C ILE A 276 -15.90 4.10 -16.23
N VAL A 277 -14.67 4.04 -15.68
CA VAL A 277 -14.12 2.79 -15.09
C VAL A 277 -14.97 2.34 -13.91
N VAL A 278 -15.30 3.25 -12.98
CA VAL A 278 -16.16 2.94 -11.83
C VAL A 278 -17.51 2.38 -12.31
N ALA A 279 -18.15 3.04 -13.26
CA ALA A 279 -19.44 2.60 -13.82
C ALA A 279 -19.32 1.22 -14.51
N ALA A 280 -18.27 0.99 -15.29
CA ALA A 280 -18.03 -0.29 -15.95
C ALA A 280 -17.87 -1.44 -14.95
N VAL A 281 -17.09 -1.24 -13.89
CA VAL A 281 -16.92 -2.24 -12.82
C VAL A 281 -18.24 -2.50 -12.10
N VAL A 282 -19.01 -1.45 -11.77
CA VAL A 282 -20.34 -1.59 -11.16
C VAL A 282 -21.27 -2.39 -12.06
N VAL A 283 -21.30 -2.12 -13.37
CA VAL A 283 -22.11 -2.87 -14.34
C VAL A 283 -21.71 -4.35 -14.36
N VAL A 284 -20.42 -4.66 -14.41
CA VAL A 284 -19.93 -6.06 -14.36
C VAL A 284 -20.39 -6.75 -13.07
N ILE A 285 -20.32 -6.07 -11.94
CA ILE A 285 -20.75 -6.56 -10.65
C ILE A 285 -22.28 -6.82 -10.66
N LEU A 286 -23.09 -5.89 -11.15
CA LEU A 286 -24.56 -6.05 -11.24
C LEU A 286 -24.94 -7.19 -12.20
N LEU A 287 -24.29 -7.32 -13.34
CA LEU A 287 -24.50 -8.44 -14.24
C LEU A 287 -24.10 -9.78 -13.58
N GLY A 288 -23.06 -9.78 -12.75
CA GLY A 288 -22.71 -10.92 -11.92
C GLY A 288 -23.83 -11.34 -10.98
N PHE A 289 -24.48 -10.39 -10.32
CA PHE A 289 -25.65 -10.65 -9.50
C PHE A 289 -26.80 -11.28 -10.30
N VAL A 290 -27.16 -10.67 -11.43
CA VAL A 290 -28.27 -11.13 -12.26
C VAL A 290 -28.03 -12.53 -12.82
N TYR A 291 -26.83 -12.83 -13.25
CA TYR A 291 -26.53 -14.08 -13.95
C TYR A 291 -26.10 -15.23 -13.04
N ALA A 292 -25.44 -14.96 -11.91
CA ALA A 292 -24.94 -16.00 -11.01
C ALA A 292 -25.86 -16.29 -9.82
N ALA A 293 -26.54 -15.28 -9.27
CA ALA A 293 -27.34 -15.43 -8.05
C ALA A 293 -28.77 -15.93 -8.37
N LYS A 294 -28.91 -17.24 -8.61
CA LYS A 294 -30.16 -17.87 -9.04
C LYS A 294 -31.07 -18.23 -7.86
N THR A 295 -30.51 -18.69 -6.74
CA THR A 295 -31.27 -19.04 -5.54
C THR A 295 -31.34 -17.87 -4.57
N THR A 296 -32.33 -17.86 -3.67
CA THR A 296 -32.45 -16.83 -2.62
C THR A 296 -31.16 -16.77 -1.76
N GLN A 297 -30.61 -17.93 -1.43
CA GLN A 297 -29.38 -17.99 -0.63
C GLN A 297 -28.18 -17.37 -1.36
N GLN A 298 -28.01 -17.66 -2.66
CA GLN A 298 -26.96 -17.04 -3.48
C GLN A 298 -27.15 -15.52 -3.57
N ARG A 299 -28.39 -15.03 -3.70
CA ARG A 299 -28.70 -13.59 -3.68
C ARG A 299 -28.31 -12.96 -2.35
N MET A 300 -28.67 -13.60 -1.22
CA MET A 300 -28.34 -13.08 0.10
C MET A 300 -26.81 -13.04 0.35
N ARG A 301 -26.07 -14.09 -0.04
CA ARG A 301 -24.60 -14.09 0.04
C ARG A 301 -24.00 -12.97 -0.80
N TRP A 302 -24.51 -12.80 -2.02
CA TRP A 302 -24.02 -11.79 -2.92
C TRP A 302 -24.29 -10.37 -2.40
N LEU A 303 -25.50 -10.09 -1.93
CA LEU A 303 -25.87 -8.82 -1.30
C LEU A 303 -25.02 -8.55 -0.05
N PHE A 304 -24.78 -9.57 0.78
CA PHE A 304 -23.90 -9.46 1.92
C PHE A 304 -22.46 -9.06 1.52
N VAL A 305 -21.91 -9.73 0.50
CA VAL A 305 -20.56 -9.44 0.00
C VAL A 305 -20.48 -8.06 -0.64
N ALA A 306 -21.50 -7.65 -1.41
CA ALA A 306 -21.48 -6.39 -2.15
C ALA A 306 -21.82 -5.17 -1.30
N LEU A 307 -22.70 -5.31 -0.29
CA LEU A 307 -23.23 -4.18 0.47
C LEU A 307 -22.69 -4.07 1.90
N LEU A 308 -22.46 -5.20 2.58
CA LEU A 308 -22.03 -5.18 3.98
C LEU A 308 -20.51 -5.36 4.15
N LEU A 309 -19.88 -6.26 3.38
CA LEU A 309 -18.44 -6.47 3.49
C LEU A 309 -17.58 -5.23 3.15
N PRO A 310 -17.98 -4.29 2.28
CA PRO A 310 -17.21 -3.05 2.09
C PRO A 310 -17.03 -2.24 3.37
N PHE A 311 -18.05 -2.16 4.23
CA PHE A 311 -17.93 -1.49 5.53
C PHE A 311 -16.99 -2.26 6.47
N VAL A 312 -17.06 -3.58 6.46
CA VAL A 312 -16.15 -4.44 7.23
C VAL A 312 -14.71 -4.28 6.73
N ALA A 313 -14.49 -4.33 5.42
CA ALA A 313 -13.17 -4.20 4.80
C ALA A 313 -12.49 -2.84 5.06
N HIS A 314 -13.26 -1.81 5.40
CA HIS A 314 -12.74 -0.46 5.69
C HIS A 314 -13.04 0.01 7.12
N SER A 315 -13.47 -0.90 8.00
CA SER A 315 -13.97 -0.58 9.35
C SER A 315 -12.97 0.18 10.23
N VAL A 316 -11.69 -0.17 10.19
CA VAL A 316 -10.64 0.53 10.95
C VAL A 316 -10.55 2.00 10.54
N SER A 317 -10.54 2.29 9.23
CA SER A 317 -10.51 3.67 8.73
C SER A 317 -11.84 4.40 8.97
N LEU A 318 -12.95 3.68 9.01
CA LEU A 318 -14.26 4.25 9.38
C LEU A 318 -14.33 4.62 10.85
N ALA A 319 -13.71 3.84 11.72
CA ALA A 319 -13.67 4.10 13.16
C ALA A 319 -12.70 5.24 13.54
N ALA A 320 -11.61 5.42 12.77
CA ALA A 320 -10.61 6.44 13.04
C ALA A 320 -11.07 7.84 12.62
N SER A 321 -10.73 8.89 13.40
CA SER A 321 -11.10 10.28 13.09
C SER A 321 -10.42 10.83 11.83
N SER A 322 -9.25 10.31 11.46
CA SER A 322 -8.52 10.73 10.27
C SER A 322 -9.30 10.43 8.99
N GLN A 323 -9.41 11.41 8.10
CA GLN A 323 -10.02 11.27 6.77
C GLN A 323 -8.97 11.13 5.65
N ALA A 324 -7.74 10.72 6.00
CA ALA A 324 -6.70 10.50 5.01
C ALA A 324 -7.08 9.38 4.03
N ILE A 325 -6.89 9.65 2.75
CA ILE A 325 -7.12 8.68 1.67
C ILE A 325 -5.77 8.16 1.23
N GLY A 326 -5.46 6.93 1.60
CA GLY A 326 -4.25 6.26 1.12
C GLY A 326 -4.62 4.95 0.42
N TYR A 327 -4.17 4.75 -0.83
CA TYR A 327 -4.47 3.51 -1.57
C TYR A 327 -3.99 2.27 -0.83
N ARG A 328 -2.89 2.34 -0.07
CA ARG A 328 -2.41 1.24 0.78
C ARG A 328 -3.41 0.81 1.85
N THR A 329 -4.25 1.73 2.34
CA THR A 329 -5.31 1.42 3.31
C THR A 329 -6.56 0.83 2.64
N LEU A 330 -6.68 0.99 1.33
CA LEU A 330 -7.79 0.48 0.52
C LEU A 330 -7.58 -0.95 0.02
N LEU A 331 -6.41 -1.57 0.24
CA LEU A 331 -6.11 -2.92 -0.26
C LEU A 331 -7.19 -3.97 0.05
N PRO A 332 -7.75 -4.05 1.28
CA PRO A 332 -8.84 -4.98 1.57
C PRO A 332 -10.10 -4.68 0.75
N LEU A 333 -10.46 -3.40 0.64
CA LEU A 333 -11.66 -2.95 -0.06
C LEU A 333 -11.51 -3.12 -1.58
N SER A 334 -10.37 -2.72 -2.15
CA SER A 334 -10.09 -2.89 -3.58
C SER A 334 -9.98 -4.38 -3.97
N GLY A 335 -9.36 -5.21 -3.12
CA GLY A 335 -9.32 -6.65 -3.29
C GLY A 335 -10.71 -7.29 -3.27
N LEU A 336 -11.61 -6.82 -2.41
CA LEU A 336 -13.01 -7.23 -2.38
C LEU A 336 -13.72 -6.91 -3.70
N TYR A 337 -13.59 -5.67 -4.23
CA TYR A 337 -14.19 -5.29 -5.49
C TYR A 337 -13.58 -6.01 -6.68
N LEU A 338 -12.28 -6.32 -6.64
CA LEU A 338 -11.63 -7.17 -7.63
C LEU A 338 -12.26 -8.58 -7.66
N VAL A 339 -12.50 -9.19 -6.50
CA VAL A 339 -13.17 -10.50 -6.40
C VAL A 339 -14.59 -10.41 -6.96
N LEU A 340 -15.37 -9.38 -6.62
CA LEU A 340 -16.72 -9.18 -7.14
C LEU A 340 -16.74 -8.99 -8.67
N ALA A 341 -15.83 -8.17 -9.20
CA ALA A 341 -15.70 -7.95 -10.65
C ALA A 341 -15.32 -9.25 -11.39
N MET A 342 -14.37 -10.01 -10.84
CA MET A 342 -13.97 -11.30 -11.42
C MET A 342 -15.09 -12.34 -11.36
N PHE A 343 -15.88 -12.36 -10.28
CA PHE A 343 -17.06 -13.21 -10.19
C PHE A 343 -18.15 -12.79 -11.19
N GLY A 344 -18.35 -11.48 -11.36
CA GLY A 344 -19.24 -10.94 -12.37
C GLY A 344 -18.83 -11.33 -13.79
N LEU A 345 -17.56 -11.18 -14.11
CA LEU A 345 -17.01 -11.58 -15.42
C LEU A 345 -17.20 -13.08 -15.68
N ARG A 346 -16.92 -13.92 -14.68
CA ARG A 346 -17.19 -15.36 -14.73
C ARG A 346 -18.68 -15.64 -15.07
N ALA A 347 -19.60 -14.95 -14.41
CA ALA A 347 -21.03 -15.13 -14.62
C ALA A 347 -21.46 -14.76 -16.06
N ILE A 348 -20.90 -13.67 -16.59
CA ILE A 348 -21.09 -13.22 -17.97
C ILE A 348 -20.59 -14.30 -18.96
N VAL A 349 -19.35 -14.76 -18.78
CA VAL A 349 -18.74 -15.81 -19.62
C VAL A 349 -19.59 -17.08 -19.64
N MET A 350 -20.07 -17.53 -18.48
CA MET A 350 -20.93 -18.71 -18.36
C MET A 350 -22.31 -18.50 -18.99
N ARG A 351 -22.90 -17.30 -18.85
CA ARG A 351 -24.22 -16.97 -19.42
C ARG A 351 -24.24 -16.98 -20.94
N PHE A 352 -23.19 -16.42 -21.53
CA PHE A 352 -23.06 -16.32 -23.00
C PHE A 352 -22.29 -17.50 -23.61
N LYS A 353 -21.92 -18.48 -22.79
CA LYS A 353 -21.17 -19.69 -23.25
C LYS A 353 -19.93 -19.34 -24.06
N LEU A 354 -19.23 -18.28 -23.65
CA LEU A 354 -18.04 -17.83 -24.36
C LEU A 354 -16.95 -18.94 -24.34
N PRO A 355 -16.25 -19.12 -25.45
CA PRO A 355 -15.17 -20.12 -25.51
C PRO A 355 -14.06 -19.77 -24.51
N ARG A 356 -13.42 -20.79 -23.95
CA ARG A 356 -12.31 -20.62 -22.98
C ARG A 356 -11.19 -19.72 -23.49
N LEU A 357 -10.95 -19.75 -24.80
CA LEU A 357 -9.94 -18.89 -25.42
C LEU A 357 -10.32 -17.40 -25.31
N ALA A 358 -11.60 -17.06 -25.49
CA ALA A 358 -12.09 -15.68 -25.33
C ALA A 358 -12.01 -15.22 -23.89
N GLU A 359 -12.36 -16.09 -22.90
CA GLU A 359 -12.19 -15.78 -21.48
C GLU A 359 -10.73 -15.53 -21.13
N SER A 360 -9.83 -16.46 -21.53
CA SER A 360 -8.40 -16.30 -21.22
C SER A 360 -7.77 -15.11 -21.92
N GLY A 361 -8.17 -14.83 -23.16
CA GLY A 361 -7.70 -13.66 -23.92
C GLY A 361 -8.15 -12.34 -23.29
N ALA A 362 -9.42 -12.24 -22.88
CA ALA A 362 -9.92 -11.04 -22.21
C ALA A 362 -9.24 -10.81 -20.86
N LEU A 363 -9.07 -11.85 -20.05
CA LEU A 363 -8.36 -11.75 -18.78
C LEU A 363 -6.90 -11.37 -18.96
N ALA A 364 -6.22 -11.99 -19.93
CA ALA A 364 -4.83 -11.65 -20.25
C ALA A 364 -4.71 -10.18 -20.69
N ALA A 365 -5.59 -9.71 -21.56
CA ALA A 365 -5.59 -8.31 -22.00
C ALA A 365 -5.80 -7.33 -20.84
N ILE A 366 -6.75 -7.60 -19.94
CA ILE A 366 -6.98 -6.77 -18.74
C ILE A 366 -5.75 -6.75 -17.82
N LEU A 367 -5.15 -7.92 -17.57
CA LEU A 367 -3.99 -8.02 -16.68
C LEU A 367 -2.72 -7.41 -17.28
N VAL A 368 -2.52 -7.55 -18.58
CA VAL A 368 -1.41 -6.89 -19.29
C VAL A 368 -1.59 -5.37 -19.25
N ALA A 369 -2.79 -4.86 -19.53
CA ALA A 369 -3.08 -3.44 -19.42
C ALA A 369 -2.87 -2.93 -17.98
N ALA A 370 -3.32 -3.67 -16.96
CA ALA A 370 -3.10 -3.35 -15.56
C ALA A 370 -1.60 -3.38 -15.19
N ALA A 371 -0.82 -4.33 -15.71
CA ALA A 371 0.62 -4.43 -15.46
C ALA A 371 1.38 -3.28 -16.11
N VAL A 372 1.04 -2.91 -17.35
CA VAL A 372 1.62 -1.75 -18.05
C VAL A 372 1.29 -0.45 -17.29
N LEU A 373 0.04 -0.30 -16.84
CA LEU A 373 -0.37 0.86 -16.05
C LEU A 373 0.36 0.90 -14.70
N ALA A 374 0.48 -0.23 -14.00
CA ALA A 374 1.20 -0.31 -12.73
C ALA A 374 2.70 0.00 -12.89
N TRP A 375 3.33 -0.52 -13.96
CA TRP A 375 4.71 -0.18 -14.32
C TRP A 375 4.86 1.31 -14.61
N HIS A 376 3.95 1.88 -15.42
CA HIS A 376 3.94 3.32 -15.74
C HIS A 376 3.80 4.17 -14.47
N ASN A 377 2.86 3.84 -13.60
CA ASN A 377 2.66 4.56 -12.33
C ASN A 377 3.90 4.47 -11.43
N ALA A 378 4.48 3.26 -11.30
CA ALA A 378 5.69 3.05 -10.53
C ALA A 378 6.88 3.86 -11.04
N PHE A 379 7.04 3.96 -12.37
CA PHE A 379 8.09 4.72 -13.00
C PHE A 379 7.80 6.23 -13.00
N ALA A 380 6.70 6.64 -13.68
CA ALA A 380 6.45 8.03 -14.00
C ALA A 380 5.89 8.86 -12.84
N LEU A 381 5.24 8.20 -11.86
CA LEU A 381 4.57 8.89 -10.75
C LEU A 381 5.25 8.67 -9.39
N ILE A 382 6.17 7.70 -9.27
CA ILE A 382 6.90 7.43 -8.03
C ILE A 382 8.41 7.53 -8.26
N ALA A 383 9.03 6.57 -8.94
CA ALA A 383 10.48 6.44 -8.99
C ALA A 383 11.18 7.64 -9.62
N LYS A 384 10.77 8.04 -10.83
CA LYS A 384 11.39 9.15 -11.55
C LYS A 384 11.24 10.50 -10.85
N PRO A 385 10.04 10.91 -10.37
CA PRO A 385 9.89 12.19 -9.66
C PRO A 385 10.73 12.23 -8.38
N GLN A 386 10.70 11.17 -7.58
CA GLN A 386 11.44 11.11 -6.32
C GLN A 386 12.96 11.07 -6.56
N GLY A 387 13.42 10.33 -7.58
CA GLY A 387 14.83 10.33 -7.98
C GLY A 387 15.31 11.70 -8.45
N ASN A 388 14.47 12.46 -9.17
CA ASN A 388 14.81 13.84 -9.57
C ASN A 388 14.95 14.76 -8.34
N GLU A 389 14.05 14.64 -7.35
CA GLU A 389 14.16 15.41 -6.09
C GLU A 389 15.45 15.04 -5.34
N TRP A 390 15.77 13.75 -5.23
CA TRP A 390 16.98 13.29 -4.58
C TRP A 390 18.24 13.81 -5.27
N ALA A 391 18.33 13.71 -6.58
CA ALA A 391 19.48 14.20 -7.34
C ALA A 391 19.74 15.72 -7.16
N LEU A 392 18.68 16.54 -7.06
CA LEU A 392 18.83 17.97 -6.78
C LEU A 392 19.37 18.23 -5.37
N ILE A 393 18.87 17.51 -4.40
CA ILE A 393 19.32 17.62 -2.99
C ILE A 393 20.76 17.15 -2.86
N GLU A 394 21.13 16.04 -3.48
CA GLU A 394 22.49 15.50 -3.50
C GLU A 394 23.48 16.48 -4.16
N ALA A 395 23.09 17.04 -5.33
CA ALA A 395 23.87 18.08 -5.99
C ALA A 395 24.00 19.37 -5.15
N ALA A 396 22.99 19.71 -4.35
CA ALA A 396 23.07 20.82 -3.42
C ALA A 396 24.04 20.48 -2.25
N ALA A 397 23.90 19.31 -1.65
CA ALA A 397 24.76 18.86 -0.55
C ALA A 397 26.23 18.75 -0.95
N SER A 398 26.53 18.37 -2.22
CA SER A 398 27.90 18.32 -2.74
C SER A 398 28.60 19.69 -2.77
N ARG A 399 27.83 20.78 -2.89
CA ARG A 399 28.35 22.17 -2.91
C ARG A 399 28.53 22.76 -1.50
N LEU A 400 28.03 22.10 -0.45
CA LEU A 400 28.13 22.59 0.92
C LEU A 400 29.60 22.67 1.35
N ARG A 401 30.03 23.84 1.79
CA ARG A 401 31.30 24.06 2.48
C ARG A 401 31.04 24.09 3.97
N LEU A 402 31.53 23.08 4.68
CA LEU A 402 31.36 23.00 6.14
C LEU A 402 32.23 24.07 6.82
N THR A 403 31.61 24.80 7.72
CA THR A 403 32.23 25.78 8.62
C THR A 403 31.86 25.39 10.06
N LYS A 404 32.19 26.23 11.04
CA LYS A 404 31.74 25.98 12.44
C LYS A 404 30.23 25.93 12.57
N GLU A 405 29.50 26.67 11.71
CA GLU A 405 28.05 26.74 11.70
C GLU A 405 27.58 27.17 10.28
N ALA A 406 27.67 26.24 9.34
CA ALA A 406 27.25 26.53 7.97
C ALA A 406 25.75 26.68 7.87
N ARG A 407 25.28 27.76 7.25
CA ARG A 407 23.85 28.06 7.10
C ARG A 407 23.37 27.67 5.70
N VAL A 408 22.39 26.78 5.67
CA VAL A 408 21.80 26.28 4.42
C VAL A 408 20.35 26.74 4.32
N TYR A 409 19.98 27.26 3.16
CA TYR A 409 18.59 27.59 2.84
C TYR A 409 18.12 26.81 1.64
N LEU A 410 17.04 26.04 1.80
CA LEU A 410 16.40 25.30 0.71
C LEU A 410 15.13 26.03 0.28
N ILE A 411 15.07 26.47 -0.97
CA ILE A 411 13.86 27.00 -1.57
C ILE A 411 13.00 25.81 -2.00
N ARG A 412 11.94 25.54 -1.26
CA ARG A 412 11.07 24.38 -1.48
C ARG A 412 10.21 24.56 -2.73
N PRO A 413 9.95 23.49 -3.51
CA PRO A 413 8.98 23.54 -4.59
C PRO A 413 7.56 23.62 -4.03
N SER A 414 6.67 24.26 -4.78
CA SER A 414 5.22 24.13 -4.63
C SER A 414 4.68 23.18 -5.68
N MET A 415 3.39 22.88 -5.62
CA MET A 415 2.73 22.00 -6.61
C MET A 415 2.87 22.47 -8.06
N GLU A 416 3.17 23.75 -8.31
CA GLU A 416 3.42 24.32 -9.65
C GLU A 416 4.79 23.92 -10.21
N HIS A 417 5.73 23.54 -9.35
CA HIS A 417 7.10 23.18 -9.71
C HIS A 417 7.30 21.65 -9.79
N ARG A 418 6.21 20.86 -9.70
CA ARG A 418 6.30 19.41 -9.82
C ARG A 418 6.84 18.98 -11.19
N SER A 419 7.55 17.87 -11.20
CA SER A 419 8.06 17.25 -12.43
C SER A 419 7.02 16.37 -13.14
N THR A 420 5.80 16.23 -12.59
CA THR A 420 4.70 15.46 -13.14
C THR A 420 3.54 16.36 -13.53
N GLU A 421 2.87 16.06 -14.65
CA GLU A 421 1.68 16.82 -15.07
C GLU A 421 0.51 16.65 -14.11
N ARG A 422 0.37 15.47 -13.51
CA ARG A 422 -0.76 15.07 -12.66
C ARG A 422 -0.31 14.57 -11.33
N VAL A 423 -1.13 14.84 -10.32
CA VAL A 423 -1.00 14.31 -8.97
C VAL A 423 -2.28 13.57 -8.63
N TYR A 424 -2.12 12.36 -8.16
CA TYR A 424 -3.23 11.51 -7.79
C TYR A 424 -3.32 11.36 -6.26
N ALA A 425 -4.45 10.88 -5.80
CA ALA A 425 -4.64 10.57 -4.39
C ALA A 425 -3.52 9.64 -3.87
N ASP A 426 -3.22 9.73 -2.56
CA ASP A 426 -2.04 9.15 -1.94
C ASP A 426 -0.75 9.77 -2.52
N GLU A 427 0.26 9.00 -2.82
CA GLU A 427 1.63 9.46 -3.05
C GLU A 427 2.02 9.58 -4.54
N TYR A 428 1.10 9.43 -5.45
CA TYR A 428 1.37 9.42 -6.89
C TYR A 428 1.61 10.81 -7.47
N GLY A 429 2.83 11.07 -7.89
CA GLY A 429 3.25 12.36 -8.46
C GLY A 429 3.39 13.47 -7.42
N SER A 430 3.34 13.13 -6.12
CA SER A 430 3.53 14.10 -5.04
C SER A 430 5.00 14.49 -4.90
N LEU A 431 5.23 15.69 -4.35
CA LEU A 431 6.54 16.17 -3.96
C LEU A 431 6.86 15.69 -2.53
N THR A 432 8.07 15.24 -2.29
CA THR A 432 8.58 15.00 -0.93
C THR A 432 9.13 16.28 -0.32
N SER A 433 9.87 17.05 -1.09
CA SER A 433 10.54 18.27 -0.65
C SER A 433 9.60 19.50 -0.50
N ASP A 434 8.30 19.38 -0.78
CA ASP A 434 7.31 20.42 -0.47
C ASP A 434 7.07 20.60 1.03
N ALA A 435 7.25 19.54 1.82
CA ALA A 435 7.13 19.56 3.27
C ALA A 435 8.42 20.03 3.93
N ASP A 436 8.33 21.00 4.86
CA ASP A 436 9.47 21.59 5.56
C ASP A 436 10.38 20.54 6.21
N TRP A 437 9.79 19.64 6.97
CA TRP A 437 10.53 18.59 7.65
C TRP A 437 11.20 17.62 6.68
N ALA A 438 10.51 17.24 5.59
CA ALA A 438 11.04 16.26 4.63
C ALA A 438 12.19 16.82 3.81
N ALA A 439 12.12 18.08 3.35
CA ALA A 439 13.22 18.75 2.66
C ALA A 439 14.49 18.81 3.53
N LYS A 440 14.32 19.11 4.83
CA LYS A 440 15.43 19.12 5.81
C LYS A 440 16.03 17.72 5.97
N GLU A 441 15.20 16.69 6.12
CA GLU A 441 15.67 15.32 6.30
C GLU A 441 16.34 14.76 5.03
N MET A 442 15.83 15.09 3.84
CA MET A 442 16.50 14.77 2.58
C MET A 442 17.91 15.36 2.52
N PHE A 443 18.06 16.64 2.86
CA PHE A 443 19.36 17.31 2.83
C PHE A 443 20.32 16.71 3.88
N LYS A 444 19.85 16.40 5.08
CA LYS A 444 20.63 15.73 6.11
C LYS A 444 21.09 14.34 5.66
N ALA A 445 20.22 13.57 5.00
CA ALA A 445 20.59 12.28 4.43
C ALA A 445 21.72 12.42 3.41
N ALA A 446 21.62 13.37 2.46
CA ALA A 446 22.66 13.62 1.47
C ALA A 446 23.99 14.08 2.09
N VAL A 447 23.95 14.90 3.14
CA VAL A 447 25.16 15.29 3.87
C VAL A 447 25.77 14.09 4.60
N ARG A 448 24.96 13.25 5.22
CA ARG A 448 25.43 12.02 5.89
C ARG A 448 26.12 11.07 4.91
N GLU A 449 25.57 10.87 3.72
CA GLU A 449 26.18 10.02 2.69
C GLU A 449 27.51 10.59 2.18
N ARG A 450 27.62 11.91 2.11
CA ARG A 450 28.88 12.59 1.76
C ARG A 450 29.94 12.44 2.86
N PHE A 451 29.53 12.33 4.12
CA PHE A 451 30.42 12.23 5.28
C PHE A 451 30.08 11.00 6.13
N PRO A 452 30.32 9.77 5.63
CA PRO A 452 29.90 8.54 6.31
C PRO A 452 30.61 8.32 7.67
N GLY A 453 31.76 8.95 7.90
CA GLY A 453 32.46 8.96 9.19
C GLY A 453 32.02 10.06 10.16
N GLY A 454 30.93 10.76 9.85
CA GLY A 454 30.49 11.96 10.58
C GLY A 454 31.08 13.26 10.03
N LEU A 455 30.59 14.38 10.53
CA LEU A 455 31.10 15.69 10.12
C LEU A 455 32.55 15.88 10.64
N PRO A 456 33.40 16.62 9.88
CA PRO A 456 34.72 17.01 10.37
C PRO A 456 34.65 17.71 11.72
N GLU A 457 35.64 17.47 12.59
CA GLU A 457 35.65 18.01 13.94
C GLU A 457 35.54 19.55 13.96
N GLY A 458 34.65 20.07 14.81
CA GLY A 458 34.40 21.51 14.93
C GLY A 458 33.57 22.12 13.78
N THR A 459 33.00 21.29 12.93
CA THR A 459 32.04 21.76 11.89
C THR A 459 30.62 21.34 12.19
N ASP A 460 29.64 22.17 11.80
CA ASP A 460 28.22 21.91 11.94
C ASP A 460 27.45 22.63 10.80
N TYR A 461 26.17 22.34 10.65
CA TYR A 461 25.31 23.04 9.69
C TYR A 461 23.87 23.13 10.17
N LEU A 462 23.21 24.24 9.83
CA LEU A 462 21.79 24.48 10.11
C LEU A 462 21.03 24.59 8.80
N VAL A 463 20.00 23.76 8.64
CA VAL A 463 19.11 23.78 7.46
C VAL A 463 17.81 24.52 7.78
N THR A 464 17.53 25.55 7.02
CA THR A 464 16.27 26.28 6.99
C THR A 464 15.62 26.17 5.63
N THR A 465 14.31 26.31 5.55
CA THR A 465 13.58 26.18 4.29
C THR A 465 12.50 27.25 4.14
N GLY A 466 12.10 27.52 2.91
CA GLY A 466 10.97 28.41 2.60
C GLY A 466 10.53 28.24 1.15
N PHE A 467 9.40 28.85 0.76
CA PHE A 467 8.92 28.85 -0.64
C PHE A 467 9.45 30.02 -1.47
N GLY A 468 9.99 31.05 -0.81
CA GLY A 468 10.52 32.27 -1.43
C GLY A 468 12.03 32.38 -1.30
N PRO A 469 12.62 33.50 -1.78
CA PRO A 469 14.03 33.76 -1.63
C PRO A 469 14.44 33.79 -0.14
N PRO A 470 15.72 33.50 0.17
CA PRO A 470 16.20 33.52 1.55
C PRO A 470 16.02 34.90 2.18
N PRO A 471 15.75 34.95 3.51
CA PRO A 471 15.82 36.20 4.26
C PRO A 471 17.18 36.88 4.10
N PRO A 472 17.31 38.21 4.34
CA PRO A 472 18.57 38.97 4.17
C PRO A 472 19.62 38.63 5.24
N VAL A 473 19.68 37.36 5.66
CA VAL A 473 20.68 36.80 6.56
C VAL A 473 21.67 36.02 5.69
N GLY A 474 22.96 36.09 5.96
CA GLY A 474 23.98 35.37 5.20
C GLY A 474 23.76 33.85 5.26
N TYR A 475 23.64 33.20 4.10
CA TYR A 475 23.63 31.75 3.94
C TYR A 475 24.89 31.31 3.18
N ASP A 476 25.51 30.23 3.63
CA ASP A 476 26.68 29.65 2.96
C ASP A 476 26.27 28.83 1.74
N LEU A 477 25.04 28.33 1.73
CA LEU A 477 24.44 27.61 0.60
C LEU A 477 22.96 27.95 0.47
N VAL A 478 22.56 28.33 -0.74
CA VAL A 478 21.15 28.42 -1.15
C VAL A 478 20.92 27.40 -2.26
N ALA A 479 19.96 26.50 -2.07
CA ALA A 479 19.57 25.53 -3.08
C ALA A 479 18.11 25.75 -3.49
N ASP A 480 17.89 25.93 -4.79
CA ASP A 480 16.55 26.12 -5.36
C ASP A 480 16.01 24.80 -5.90
N LEU A 481 15.08 24.18 -5.15
CA LEU A 481 14.46 22.91 -5.54
C LEU A 481 13.30 23.09 -6.53
N ARG A 482 12.96 24.34 -6.91
CA ARG A 482 11.93 24.62 -7.92
C ARG A 482 12.41 24.27 -9.33
N GLU A 483 13.72 24.05 -9.52
CA GLU A 483 14.33 23.56 -10.77
C GLU A 483 13.82 22.16 -11.18
N LEU A 484 13.12 21.44 -10.31
CA LEU A 484 12.48 20.15 -10.60
C LEU A 484 11.64 20.18 -11.88
N LYS A 485 10.93 21.27 -12.14
CA LYS A 485 10.12 21.45 -13.35
C LYS A 485 10.95 21.28 -14.63
N ASN A 486 12.15 21.86 -14.65
CA ASN A 486 13.06 21.81 -15.80
C ASN A 486 13.64 20.40 -16.03
N LEU A 487 13.79 19.59 -14.98
CA LEU A 487 14.25 18.21 -15.09
C LEU A 487 13.18 17.28 -15.68
N GLY A 488 11.92 17.59 -15.49
CA GLY A 488 10.81 16.87 -16.11
C GLY A 488 10.74 17.05 -17.63
N GLU A 489 11.19 18.19 -18.13
CA GLU A 489 11.16 18.58 -19.55
C GLU A 489 12.40 18.12 -20.33
N ARG A 490 13.51 17.82 -19.67
CA ARG A 490 14.70 17.27 -20.33
C ARG A 490 14.47 15.81 -20.66
N ALA A 491 14.06 15.54 -21.91
CA ALA A 491 14.13 14.20 -22.48
C ALA A 491 15.60 13.70 -22.45
N PRO A 492 15.84 12.37 -22.43
CA PRO A 492 17.19 11.81 -22.46
C PRO A 492 17.82 12.03 -23.84
N ALA A 493 18.36 13.23 -24.06
CA ALA A 493 19.23 13.52 -25.18
C ALA A 493 20.57 14.00 -24.59
N GLU A 494 21.64 13.32 -25.01
CA GLU A 494 23.03 13.69 -24.83
C GLU A 494 23.80 13.08 -23.64
N THR A 495 23.80 11.73 -23.57
CA THR A 495 24.95 11.01 -22.99
C THR A 495 25.68 10.18 -24.07
N SER A 496 25.99 10.81 -25.20
CA SER A 496 26.81 10.15 -26.24
C SER A 496 27.56 11.15 -27.13
N ALA A 497 28.38 12.02 -26.58
CA ALA A 497 29.40 12.75 -27.36
C ALA A 497 30.38 13.53 -26.47
N SER A 498 31.18 12.85 -25.63
CA SER A 498 32.45 13.44 -25.17
C SER A 498 33.42 12.38 -24.60
N GLU A 499 33.58 11.27 -25.34
CA GLU A 499 34.77 10.43 -25.22
C GLU A 499 35.21 10.09 -26.66
N ARG A 500 36.00 10.99 -27.25
CA ARG A 500 37.01 10.70 -28.27
C ARG A 500 38.23 11.53 -28.00
#